data_8ee4614402cf975d4420cbf41a06194f
#
_entry.id   8ee4614402cf975d4420cbf41a06194f
#
_cell.length_a   1.000
_cell.length_b   1.000
_cell.length_c   1.000
_cell.angle_alpha   90.00
_cell.angle_beta   90.00
_cell.angle_gamma   90.00
#
_symmetry.space_group_name_H-M   'P 1'
#
loop_
_entity.id
_entity.type
_entity.pdbx_description
1 polymer ?
#
loop_
_entity_poly.entity_id
_entity_poly.type
_entity_poly.pdbx_seq_one_letter_code
_entity_poly.pdbx_strand_id
1 'polypeptide(L)'
;MATGSVQVTHSGTSRWRRRTAVYGTVAEALAAAGDGDVLVLAPGIYRENLVIEQSVTVRGPQQDKDGPARIAPPQGVPLTVRGSATVQRLRIEGQDTSAPAVLVEGSSPELSELDVHTASAAGIQVRGGARPTVRQCAVKNASGAGISVEDGAGGLFEDCDVSESGQPGIAVTGPAHLRLERCRVRQSAGAGLAVTGEGSSVDALACAFTDVRGPGVHLAGRATAHLTECGVERTSGDGVTLDGDAVLTLTDSRVADVPENALDLRSRSVLTLVRTAVTRFGRNGLSVWDPGTRADAHHCDIHESTGDYPAVWVSDGATAVLESCRVSDVPDALFVLDSGSRADVVDSELADVRGSAVSVSDGATARLDACRVRRVGTGAWFRDPGSGGVLSGCDFHQARTGVIVAKEADPEVTDCTVTDPVEAGVYVSAGGRGSFTRCHVAGSRGYGFHVIDGCRTELT
;
A
#
# COMPACT_ATOMS: atom_id res chain seq x y z
N MET A 1 24.64 -27.19 29.12
CA MET A 1 24.47 -26.06 28.17
C MET A 1 25.56 -25.07 28.47
N ALA A 2 26.42 -24.78 27.52
CA ALA A 2 27.56 -23.89 27.75
C ALA A 2 27.02 -22.45 27.96
N THR A 3 27.31 -21.85 29.09
CA THR A 3 27.22 -20.41 29.31
C THR A 3 28.29 -19.76 28.45
N GLY A 4 27.90 -18.88 27.54
CA GLY A 4 28.81 -18.18 26.65
C GLY A 4 29.79 -17.28 27.44
N SER A 5 30.98 -17.06 26.93
CA SER A 5 31.90 -16.05 27.45
C SER A 5 31.86 -14.78 26.60
N VAL A 6 32.08 -13.62 27.23
CA VAL A 6 32.13 -12.32 26.56
C VAL A 6 33.54 -11.80 26.59
N GLN A 7 34.09 -11.45 25.42
CA GLN A 7 35.38 -10.80 25.30
C GLN A 7 35.19 -9.30 25.06
N VAL A 8 35.77 -8.48 25.92
CA VAL A 8 35.78 -7.04 25.75
C VAL A 8 37.14 -6.58 25.22
N THR A 9 37.16 -5.89 24.10
CA THR A 9 38.36 -5.23 23.58
C THR A 9 38.22 -3.74 23.82
N HIS A 10 39.03 -3.22 24.73
CA HIS A 10 39.01 -1.80 25.09
C HIS A 10 39.67 -0.92 24.02
N SER A 11 39.01 0.14 23.63
CA SER A 11 39.51 1.16 22.71
C SER A 11 40.46 2.13 23.44
N GLY A 12 41.69 1.68 23.74
CA GLY A 12 42.70 2.54 24.38
C GLY A 12 43.39 3.51 23.40
N THR A 13 43.70 4.71 23.85
CA THR A 13 44.38 5.78 23.09
C THR A 13 45.85 5.50 22.76
N SER A 14 46.43 4.36 23.14
CA SER A 14 47.81 3.98 22.82
C SER A 14 47.85 2.85 21.81
N ARG A 15 48.55 3.05 20.71
CA ARG A 15 48.73 2.16 19.55
C ARG A 15 49.29 0.74 19.88
N TRP A 16 49.61 0.44 21.15
CA TRP A 16 50.45 -0.73 21.46
C TRP A 16 49.86 -1.77 22.42
N ARG A 17 48.68 -1.61 23.01
CA ARG A 17 48.05 -2.66 23.83
C ARG A 17 46.54 -2.57 23.81
N ARG A 18 45.88 -3.29 22.89
CA ARG A 18 44.48 -3.67 23.09
C ARG A 18 44.42 -4.63 24.26
N ARG A 19 43.84 -4.22 25.38
CA ARG A 19 43.56 -5.13 26.50
C ARG A 19 42.28 -5.89 26.18
N THR A 20 42.32 -7.20 26.16
CA THR A 20 41.14 -8.06 26.07
C THR A 20 40.87 -8.64 27.45
N ALA A 21 39.67 -8.39 27.98
CA ALA A 21 39.19 -9.01 29.20
C ALA A 21 38.05 -10.00 28.85
N VAL A 22 37.89 -11.03 29.64
CA VAL A 22 36.85 -12.08 29.47
C VAL A 22 35.94 -12.03 30.68
N TYR A 23 34.63 -11.95 30.43
CA TYR A 23 33.60 -11.88 31.44
C TYR A 23 32.65 -13.07 31.34
N GLY A 24 32.04 -13.45 32.45
CA GLY A 24 31.06 -14.55 32.52
C GLY A 24 29.67 -14.16 32.05
N THR A 25 29.34 -12.86 32.12
CA THR A 25 28.02 -12.34 31.73
C THR A 25 28.15 -11.10 30.81
N VAL A 26 27.13 -10.81 30.01
CA VAL A 26 27.11 -9.62 29.17
C VAL A 26 26.93 -8.38 30.01
N ALA A 27 26.16 -8.45 31.09
CA ALA A 27 25.94 -7.33 32.02
C ALA A 27 27.26 -6.88 32.68
N GLU A 28 28.12 -7.82 33.15
CA GLU A 28 29.44 -7.47 33.66
C GLU A 28 30.33 -6.82 32.60
N ALA A 29 30.28 -7.35 31.36
CA ALA A 29 31.06 -6.82 30.25
C ALA A 29 30.62 -5.42 29.89
N LEU A 30 29.32 -5.14 29.83
CA LEU A 30 28.77 -3.79 29.58
C LEU A 30 29.13 -2.82 30.70
N ALA A 31 29.02 -3.25 31.97
CA ALA A 31 29.39 -2.41 33.12
C ALA A 31 30.87 -2.00 33.12
N ALA A 32 31.75 -2.83 32.57
CA ALA A 32 33.18 -2.59 32.46
C ALA A 32 33.60 -1.86 31.16
N ALA A 33 32.71 -1.79 30.17
CA ALA A 33 32.97 -1.20 28.86
C ALA A 33 32.81 0.33 28.89
N GLY A 34 33.71 1.01 28.19
CA GLY A 34 33.61 2.44 27.87
C GLY A 34 33.21 2.67 26.42
N ASP A 35 32.92 3.91 26.06
CA ASP A 35 32.59 4.30 24.70
C ASP A 35 33.69 3.89 23.70
N GLY A 36 33.25 3.32 22.59
CA GLY A 36 34.13 2.78 21.55
C GLY A 36 34.65 1.37 21.79
N ASP A 37 34.33 0.75 22.93
CA ASP A 37 34.73 -0.62 23.20
C ASP A 37 33.94 -1.63 22.36
N VAL A 38 34.54 -2.80 22.12
CA VAL A 38 33.93 -3.88 21.33
C VAL A 38 33.74 -5.11 22.21
N LEU A 39 32.49 -5.52 22.37
CA LEU A 39 32.07 -6.74 23.05
C LEU A 39 31.82 -7.83 22.01
N VAL A 40 32.53 -8.95 22.13
CA VAL A 40 32.34 -10.10 21.27
C VAL A 40 31.74 -11.25 22.10
N LEU A 41 30.53 -11.62 21.79
CA LEU A 41 29.82 -12.73 22.43
C LEU A 41 30.20 -14.01 21.77
N ALA A 42 30.60 -15.01 22.57
CA ALA A 42 30.82 -16.37 22.09
C ALA A 42 29.48 -17.05 21.77
N PRO A 43 29.43 -18.08 20.93
CA PRO A 43 28.27 -18.92 20.76
C PRO A 43 27.71 -19.42 22.09
N GLY A 44 26.41 -19.37 22.27
CA GLY A 44 25.78 -19.81 23.53
C GLY A 44 24.46 -19.07 23.82
N ILE A 45 23.88 -19.41 24.98
CA ILE A 45 22.60 -18.79 25.42
C ILE A 45 22.88 -17.88 26.61
N TYR A 46 22.53 -16.61 26.44
CA TYR A 46 22.60 -15.55 27.46
C TYR A 46 21.20 -15.31 28.00
N ARG A 47 20.94 -15.65 29.24
CA ARG A 47 19.64 -15.51 29.90
C ARG A 47 19.55 -14.18 30.66
N GLU A 48 19.94 -13.11 29.97
CA GLU A 48 20.07 -11.77 30.52
C GLU A 48 19.23 -10.79 29.72
N ASN A 49 18.66 -9.80 30.39
CA ASN A 49 18.07 -8.63 29.77
C ASN A 49 19.19 -7.60 29.55
N LEU A 50 19.57 -7.41 28.30
CA LEU A 50 20.64 -6.49 27.96
C LEU A 50 20.15 -5.06 27.85
N VAL A 51 20.80 -4.13 28.54
CA VAL A 51 20.55 -2.69 28.45
C VAL A 51 21.86 -2.01 28.03
N ILE A 52 21.86 -1.40 26.83
CA ILE A 52 23.05 -0.75 26.27
C ILE A 52 22.82 0.75 26.27
N GLU A 53 23.52 1.46 27.14
CA GLU A 53 23.46 2.91 27.29
C GLU A 53 24.70 3.62 26.71
N GLN A 54 25.79 2.87 26.55
CA GLN A 54 27.08 3.37 26.04
C GLN A 54 27.15 3.31 24.50
N SER A 55 28.09 4.04 23.93
CA SER A 55 28.42 3.99 22.51
C SER A 55 29.41 2.83 22.23
N VAL A 56 28.97 1.60 22.39
CA VAL A 56 29.76 0.37 22.23
C VAL A 56 29.35 -0.43 21.00
N THR A 57 30.24 -1.32 20.56
CA THR A 57 29.89 -2.34 19.59
C THR A 57 29.67 -3.68 20.28
N VAL A 58 28.47 -4.26 20.15
CA VAL A 58 28.15 -5.62 20.63
C VAL A 58 27.91 -6.52 19.43
N ARG A 59 28.69 -7.59 19.31
CA ARG A 59 28.56 -8.48 18.16
C ARG A 59 28.66 -9.96 18.54
N GLY A 60 27.87 -10.76 17.87
CA GLY A 60 27.96 -12.21 17.88
C GLY A 60 29.12 -12.76 17.03
N PRO A 61 29.25 -14.08 16.94
CA PRO A 61 30.31 -14.73 16.18
C PRO A 61 30.22 -14.41 14.68
N GLN A 62 31.37 -14.44 14.03
CA GLN A 62 31.50 -14.14 12.60
C GLN A 62 31.13 -15.31 11.69
N GLN A 63 31.13 -16.54 12.22
CA GLN A 63 30.76 -17.76 11.51
C GLN A 63 29.96 -18.69 12.44
N ASP A 64 28.86 -19.23 11.92
CA ASP A 64 27.92 -20.09 12.67
C ASP A 64 28.41 -21.52 12.91
N LYS A 65 29.70 -21.80 12.81
CA LYS A 65 30.19 -23.18 13.03
C LYS A 65 29.84 -23.76 14.40
N ASP A 66 29.73 -22.90 15.41
CA ASP A 66 29.39 -23.29 16.78
C ASP A 66 28.01 -22.73 17.22
N GLY A 67 27.25 -22.18 16.26
CA GLY A 67 25.93 -21.57 16.47
C GLY A 67 25.97 -20.08 16.85
N PRO A 68 24.80 -19.40 16.94
CA PRO A 68 24.70 -17.98 17.24
C PRO A 68 24.89 -17.68 18.75
N ALA A 69 25.22 -16.43 19.06
CA ALA A 69 25.03 -15.89 20.38
C ALA A 69 23.53 -15.53 20.55
N ARG A 70 22.84 -16.22 21.47
CA ARG A 70 21.38 -16.10 21.67
C ARG A 70 21.09 -15.36 22.97
N ILE A 71 20.39 -14.24 22.86
CA ILE A 71 19.88 -13.47 24.00
C ILE A 71 18.47 -13.96 24.27
N ALA A 72 18.25 -14.68 25.34
CA ALA A 72 17.00 -15.36 25.63
C ALA A 72 16.66 -15.30 27.15
N PRO A 73 16.36 -14.13 27.69
CA PRO A 73 15.89 -14.01 29.08
C PRO A 73 14.52 -14.68 29.24
N PRO A 74 14.18 -15.14 30.46
CA PRO A 74 12.88 -15.79 30.72
C PRO A 74 11.71 -14.80 30.68
N GLN A 75 11.93 -13.53 30.94
CA GLN A 75 10.91 -12.47 30.98
C GLN A 75 11.50 -11.09 30.64
N GLY A 76 10.63 -10.13 30.30
CA GLY A 76 10.98 -8.75 30.00
C GLY A 76 11.63 -8.59 28.62
N VAL A 77 12.28 -7.44 28.40
CA VAL A 77 12.88 -7.06 27.13
C VAL A 77 14.27 -7.70 26.98
N PRO A 78 14.50 -8.61 26.02
CA PRO A 78 15.81 -9.20 25.80
C PRO A 78 16.92 -8.18 25.48
N LEU A 79 16.62 -7.19 24.64
CA LEU A 79 17.58 -6.17 24.22
C LEU A 79 16.97 -4.78 24.27
N THR A 80 17.50 -3.91 25.10
CA THR A 80 17.19 -2.48 25.15
C THR A 80 18.41 -1.67 24.72
N VAL A 81 18.24 -0.74 23.78
CA VAL A 81 19.31 0.14 23.30
C VAL A 81 18.89 1.59 23.51
N ARG A 82 19.61 2.27 24.39
CA ARG A 82 19.45 3.70 24.71
C ARG A 82 20.67 4.54 24.33
N GLY A 83 21.79 3.88 24.00
CA GLY A 83 23.03 4.53 23.53
C GLY A 83 23.16 4.49 22.01
N SER A 84 24.13 5.23 21.48
CA SER A 84 24.51 5.19 20.06
C SER A 84 25.40 3.97 19.77
N ALA A 85 24.89 2.78 20.06
CA ALA A 85 25.61 1.54 19.95
C ALA A 85 25.47 0.90 18.56
N THR A 86 26.43 0.02 18.23
CA THR A 86 26.31 -0.91 17.10
C THR A 86 26.05 -2.32 17.63
N VAL A 87 24.95 -2.95 17.21
CA VAL A 87 24.61 -4.32 17.61
C VAL A 87 24.48 -5.22 16.38
N GLN A 88 25.25 -6.30 16.35
CA GLN A 88 25.36 -7.12 15.12
C GLN A 88 25.36 -8.63 15.41
N ARG A 89 24.74 -9.40 14.48
CA ARG A 89 24.82 -10.87 14.45
C ARG A 89 24.42 -11.54 15.78
N LEU A 90 23.30 -11.10 16.33
CA LEU A 90 22.72 -11.73 17.53
C LEU A 90 21.38 -12.37 17.16
N ARG A 91 21.11 -13.50 17.81
CA ARG A 91 19.76 -14.04 17.84
C ARG A 91 19.05 -13.58 19.11
N ILE A 92 17.89 -12.95 18.94
CA ILE A 92 17.08 -12.43 20.03
C ILE A 92 15.83 -13.29 20.16
N GLU A 93 15.59 -13.83 21.35
CA GLU A 93 14.43 -14.66 21.65
C GLU A 93 13.67 -14.08 22.84
N GLY A 94 12.43 -13.65 22.62
CA GLY A 94 11.53 -13.13 23.65
C GLY A 94 10.24 -13.94 23.67
N GLN A 95 9.65 -14.09 24.86
CA GLN A 95 8.37 -14.78 25.05
C GLN A 95 7.41 -13.96 25.93
N ASP A 96 7.78 -12.77 26.32
CA ASP A 96 6.95 -11.86 27.11
C ASP A 96 6.01 -11.09 26.18
N THR A 97 4.73 -11.47 26.17
CA THR A 97 3.71 -10.85 25.31
C THR A 97 3.38 -9.41 25.71
N SER A 98 3.83 -8.94 26.87
CA SER A 98 3.64 -7.57 27.36
C SER A 98 4.79 -6.62 27.05
N ALA A 99 5.92 -7.15 26.58
CA ALA A 99 7.15 -6.40 26.29
C ALA A 99 7.64 -6.67 24.86
N PRO A 100 8.38 -5.73 24.22
CA PRO A 100 9.04 -5.99 22.94
C PRO A 100 10.26 -6.92 23.13
N ALA A 101 10.68 -7.58 22.04
CA ALA A 101 11.94 -8.36 22.08
C ALA A 101 13.16 -7.45 21.93
N VAL A 102 13.09 -6.44 21.09
CA VAL A 102 14.10 -5.38 20.95
C VAL A 102 13.42 -4.03 21.17
N LEU A 103 13.94 -3.23 22.10
CA LEU A 103 13.51 -1.87 22.36
C LEU A 103 14.63 -0.90 22.01
N VAL A 104 14.34 0.06 21.13
CA VAL A 104 15.21 1.22 20.85
C VAL A 104 14.50 2.47 21.35
N GLU A 105 15.12 3.17 22.28
CA GLU A 105 14.50 4.31 22.98
C GLU A 105 15.46 5.50 23.06
N GLY A 106 15.04 6.67 22.56
CA GLY A 106 15.76 7.94 22.70
C GLY A 106 17.14 8.01 22.05
N SER A 107 17.48 7.10 21.16
CA SER A 107 18.83 6.98 20.59
C SER A 107 18.81 6.62 19.09
N SER A 108 20.00 6.63 18.48
CA SER A 108 20.14 6.31 17.05
C SER A 108 21.22 5.22 16.83
N PRO A 109 20.98 4.00 17.31
CA PRO A 109 21.92 2.90 17.14
C PRO A 109 21.93 2.34 15.71
N GLU A 110 22.97 1.57 15.40
CA GLU A 110 23.02 0.71 14.23
C GLU A 110 22.76 -0.73 14.63
N LEU A 111 21.69 -1.34 14.08
CA LEU A 111 21.34 -2.76 14.30
C LEU A 111 21.50 -3.49 12.98
N SER A 112 22.29 -4.56 12.95
CA SER A 112 22.49 -5.30 11.70
C SER A 112 22.59 -6.81 11.92
N GLU A 113 22.09 -7.55 10.93
CA GLU A 113 22.15 -9.01 10.93
C GLU A 113 21.56 -9.63 12.22
N LEU A 114 20.50 -9.02 12.76
CA LEU A 114 19.77 -9.58 13.90
C LEU A 114 18.74 -10.61 13.42
N ASP A 115 18.67 -11.74 14.12
CA ASP A 115 17.66 -12.77 13.92
C ASP A 115 16.71 -12.78 15.13
N VAL A 116 15.57 -12.09 14.98
CA VAL A 116 14.59 -11.89 16.06
C VAL A 116 13.46 -12.91 15.91
N HIS A 117 13.43 -13.88 16.82
CA HIS A 117 12.41 -14.93 16.90
C HIS A 117 11.65 -14.80 18.21
N THR A 118 10.38 -14.39 18.16
CA THR A 118 9.68 -14.00 19.38
C THR A 118 8.18 -14.28 19.33
N ALA A 119 7.56 -14.24 20.50
CA ALA A 119 6.11 -14.12 20.72
C ALA A 119 5.87 -12.97 21.71
N SER A 120 6.24 -11.77 21.34
CA SER A 120 6.28 -10.55 22.15
C SER A 120 5.26 -9.50 21.69
N ALA A 121 5.10 -8.43 22.45
CA ALA A 121 4.26 -7.29 22.05
C ALA A 121 4.71 -6.67 20.71
N ALA A 122 6.02 -6.60 20.49
CA ALA A 122 6.62 -6.27 19.21
C ALA A 122 7.95 -7.03 19.04
N GLY A 123 8.33 -7.37 17.81
CA GLY A 123 9.66 -7.91 17.51
C GLY A 123 10.72 -6.83 17.73
N ILE A 124 10.62 -5.71 17.03
CA ILE A 124 11.43 -4.51 17.26
C ILE A 124 10.49 -3.34 17.52
N GLN A 125 10.64 -2.67 18.67
CA GLN A 125 9.94 -1.44 18.99
C GLN A 125 10.90 -0.26 19.00
N VAL A 126 10.53 0.83 18.31
CA VAL A 126 11.30 2.08 18.24
C VAL A 126 10.42 3.20 18.76
N ARG A 127 10.83 3.91 19.81
CA ARG A 127 10.04 4.96 20.45
C ARG A 127 10.89 6.08 21.07
N GLY A 128 10.20 7.09 21.61
CA GLY A 128 10.86 8.18 22.34
C GLY A 128 11.80 9.01 21.46
N GLY A 129 11.40 9.26 20.20
CA GLY A 129 12.19 10.02 19.25
C GLY A 129 13.42 9.28 18.68
N ALA A 130 13.58 8.00 18.96
CA ALA A 130 14.72 7.21 18.47
C ALA A 130 14.72 7.12 16.92
N ARG A 131 15.94 7.05 16.34
CA ARG A 131 16.13 6.96 14.88
C ARG A 131 17.22 5.95 14.51
N PRO A 132 17.01 4.65 14.76
CA PRO A 132 17.98 3.62 14.40
C PRO A 132 18.16 3.49 12.89
N THR A 133 19.32 2.94 12.53
CA THR A 133 19.52 2.31 11.23
C THR A 133 19.52 0.79 11.42
N VAL A 134 18.57 0.10 10.80
CA VAL A 134 18.37 -1.34 10.95
C VAL A 134 18.58 -2.00 9.58
N ARG A 135 19.57 -2.89 9.49
CA ARG A 135 19.95 -3.51 8.21
C ARG A 135 20.00 -5.03 8.29
N GLN A 136 19.49 -5.69 7.25
CA GLN A 136 19.64 -7.13 7.07
C GLN A 136 19.15 -7.94 8.28
N CYS A 137 18.09 -7.47 8.93
CA CYS A 137 17.50 -8.15 10.07
C CYS A 137 16.32 -9.03 9.65
N ALA A 138 16.22 -10.20 10.24
CA ALA A 138 15.06 -11.07 10.12
C ALA A 138 14.22 -10.96 11.40
N VAL A 139 12.92 -10.69 11.25
CA VAL A 139 12.01 -10.53 12.39
C VAL A 139 10.80 -11.44 12.22
N LYS A 140 10.62 -12.33 13.19
CA LYS A 140 9.43 -13.19 13.33
C LYS A 140 8.78 -12.98 14.69
N ASN A 141 7.52 -12.58 14.70
CA ASN A 141 6.80 -12.35 15.96
C ASN A 141 5.39 -12.94 15.93
N ALA A 142 5.25 -14.11 16.51
CA ALA A 142 3.98 -14.85 16.48
C ALA A 142 2.81 -14.18 17.24
N SER A 143 3.05 -13.17 18.06
CA SER A 143 2.00 -12.54 18.93
C SER A 143 1.67 -11.11 18.53
N GLY A 144 2.65 -10.22 18.42
CA GLY A 144 2.45 -8.80 18.18
C GLY A 144 2.90 -8.36 16.80
N ALA A 145 3.14 -7.06 16.63
CA ALA A 145 3.71 -6.50 15.42
C ALA A 145 5.15 -7.00 15.20
N GLY A 146 5.54 -7.19 13.95
CA GLY A 146 6.94 -7.47 13.65
C GLY A 146 7.82 -6.29 14.03
N ILE A 147 7.50 -5.11 13.53
CA ILE A 147 8.16 -3.83 13.84
C ILE A 147 7.08 -2.83 14.27
N SER A 148 7.32 -2.10 15.37
CA SER A 148 6.48 -0.99 15.84
C SER A 148 7.31 0.29 15.96
N VAL A 149 6.82 1.40 15.40
CA VAL A 149 7.47 2.72 15.45
C VAL A 149 6.46 3.75 15.94
N GLU A 150 6.78 4.44 17.04
CA GLU A 150 5.83 5.32 17.73
C GLU A 150 6.52 6.48 18.47
N ASP A 151 5.76 7.38 19.08
CA ASP A 151 6.26 8.45 19.96
C ASP A 151 7.34 9.34 19.33
N GLY A 152 7.10 9.85 18.14
CA GLY A 152 8.03 10.75 17.45
C GLY A 152 9.28 10.05 16.91
N ALA A 153 9.34 8.73 17.01
CA ALA A 153 10.44 7.94 16.52
C ALA A 153 10.44 7.81 14.98
N GLY A 154 11.48 7.19 14.47
CA GLY A 154 11.60 6.91 13.03
C GLY A 154 12.79 6.02 12.76
N GLY A 155 13.48 6.28 11.66
CA GLY A 155 14.70 5.57 11.30
C GLY A 155 14.65 4.96 9.91
N LEU A 156 15.71 4.25 9.58
CA LEU A 156 15.88 3.54 8.31
C LEU A 156 15.91 2.03 8.56
N PHE A 157 15.04 1.31 7.87
CA PHE A 157 15.09 -0.15 7.80
C PHE A 157 15.42 -0.56 6.37
N GLU A 158 16.50 -1.29 6.19
CA GLU A 158 17.07 -1.64 4.90
C GLU A 158 17.32 -3.14 4.81
N ASP A 159 16.90 -3.76 3.70
CA ASP A 159 17.08 -5.20 3.44
C ASP A 159 16.54 -6.12 4.57
N CYS A 160 15.47 -5.71 5.26
CA CYS A 160 14.88 -6.47 6.35
C CYS A 160 13.76 -7.41 5.88
N ASP A 161 13.67 -8.59 6.50
CA ASP A 161 12.60 -9.58 6.28
C ASP A 161 11.73 -9.68 7.55
N VAL A 162 10.47 -9.26 7.46
CA VAL A 162 9.49 -9.33 8.55
C VAL A 162 8.44 -10.37 8.19
N SER A 163 8.31 -11.39 9.01
CA SER A 163 7.40 -12.50 8.71
C SER A 163 6.71 -13.09 9.92
N GLU A 164 5.60 -13.80 9.66
CA GLU A 164 4.85 -14.55 10.69
C GLU A 164 4.44 -13.67 11.89
N SER A 165 4.04 -12.41 11.60
CA SER A 165 3.58 -11.48 12.65
C SER A 165 2.14 -11.77 13.05
N GLY A 166 1.86 -11.83 14.37
CA GLY A 166 0.51 -12.03 14.91
C GLY A 166 -0.39 -10.81 14.80
N GLN A 167 0.18 -9.65 14.48
CA GLN A 167 -0.45 -8.35 14.25
C GLN A 167 0.11 -7.77 12.93
N PRO A 168 0.03 -6.47 12.63
CA PRO A 168 0.68 -5.94 11.44
C PRO A 168 2.17 -6.32 11.35
N GLY A 169 2.65 -6.55 10.14
CA GLY A 169 4.07 -6.78 9.92
C GLY A 169 4.88 -5.58 10.38
N ILE A 170 4.52 -4.39 9.89
CA ILE A 170 5.08 -3.11 10.33
C ILE A 170 3.93 -2.19 10.76
N ALA A 171 4.02 -1.62 11.94
CA ALA A 171 3.09 -0.64 12.49
C ALA A 171 3.80 0.69 12.76
N VAL A 172 3.26 1.80 12.23
CA VAL A 172 3.73 3.16 12.48
C VAL A 172 2.57 3.96 13.04
N THR A 173 2.72 4.49 14.24
CA THR A 173 1.63 5.16 14.97
C THR A 173 2.06 6.49 15.58
N GLY A 174 1.14 7.45 15.61
CA GLY A 174 1.42 8.79 16.13
C GLY A 174 2.41 9.56 15.25
N PRO A 175 3.03 10.62 15.73
CA PRO A 175 3.90 11.48 14.91
C PRO A 175 5.25 10.82 14.63
N ALA A 176 5.24 9.64 14.00
CA ALA A 176 6.43 8.85 13.68
C ALA A 176 6.72 8.89 12.18
N HIS A 177 8.01 8.83 11.82
CA HIS A 177 8.44 8.83 10.41
C HIS A 177 9.40 7.69 10.12
N LEU A 178 8.98 6.72 9.29
CA LEU A 178 9.74 5.53 8.97
C LEU A 178 10.17 5.52 7.50
N ARG A 179 11.42 5.19 7.25
CA ARG A 179 11.92 4.89 5.92
C ARG A 179 12.21 3.41 5.76
N LEU A 180 11.67 2.81 4.70
CA LEU A 180 11.86 1.41 4.34
C LEU A 180 12.55 1.31 2.99
N GLU A 181 13.60 0.51 2.89
CA GLU A 181 14.28 0.24 1.63
C GLU A 181 14.48 -1.26 1.43
N ARG A 182 14.01 -1.81 0.34
CA ARG A 182 14.15 -3.23 -0.03
C ARG A 182 13.70 -4.21 1.05
N CYS A 183 12.71 -3.81 1.85
CA CYS A 183 12.17 -4.66 2.90
C CYS A 183 11.08 -5.60 2.36
N ARG A 184 10.97 -6.78 2.96
CA ARG A 184 9.90 -7.74 2.68
C ARG A 184 9.07 -7.97 3.93
N VAL A 185 7.77 -7.83 3.77
CA VAL A 185 6.80 -8.12 4.83
C VAL A 185 5.85 -9.20 4.32
N ARG A 186 5.77 -10.31 5.05
CA ARG A 186 4.96 -11.45 4.63
C ARG A 186 4.34 -12.20 5.79
N GLN A 187 3.21 -12.89 5.52
CA GLN A 187 2.57 -13.79 6.48
C GLN A 187 2.18 -13.09 7.79
N SER A 188 1.74 -11.84 7.72
CA SER A 188 1.18 -11.13 8.87
C SER A 188 -0.29 -11.51 9.08
N ALA A 189 -0.73 -11.64 10.33
CA ALA A 189 -2.13 -11.86 10.65
C ALA A 189 -2.97 -10.57 10.49
N GLY A 190 -2.33 -9.41 10.63
CA GLY A 190 -2.92 -8.10 10.32
C GLY A 190 -2.44 -7.58 8.96
N ALA A 191 -2.40 -6.26 8.80
CA ALA A 191 -1.87 -5.59 7.62
C ALA A 191 -0.38 -5.90 7.42
N GLY A 192 0.09 -5.83 6.17
CA GLY A 192 1.52 -5.85 5.89
C GLY A 192 2.20 -4.60 6.48
N LEU A 193 1.71 -3.43 6.09
CA LEU A 193 2.09 -2.12 6.63
C LEU A 193 0.83 -1.42 7.16
N ALA A 194 0.85 -0.97 8.40
CA ALA A 194 -0.18 -0.13 9.01
C ALA A 194 0.42 1.21 9.43
N VAL A 195 -0.12 2.32 8.92
CA VAL A 195 0.30 3.69 9.26
C VAL A 195 -0.91 4.45 9.77
N THR A 196 -0.93 4.81 11.05
CA THR A 196 -2.13 5.35 11.67
C THR A 196 -1.85 6.55 12.58
N GLY A 197 -2.76 7.51 12.54
CA GLY A 197 -2.71 8.71 13.37
C GLY A 197 -2.02 9.89 12.69
N GLU A 198 -2.39 11.08 13.15
CA GLU A 198 -1.87 12.34 12.63
C GLU A 198 -0.36 12.45 12.82
N GLY A 199 0.34 12.86 11.76
CA GLY A 199 1.79 13.01 11.76
C GLY A 199 2.57 11.71 11.56
N SER A 200 1.89 10.54 11.44
CA SER A 200 2.57 9.32 11.04
C SER A 200 2.83 9.30 9.53
N SER A 201 4.05 8.92 9.16
CA SER A 201 4.44 8.87 7.75
C SER A 201 5.41 7.74 7.44
N VAL A 202 5.33 7.23 6.21
CA VAL A 202 6.23 6.19 5.70
C VAL A 202 6.69 6.54 4.28
N ASP A 203 8.00 6.48 4.07
CA ASP A 203 8.61 6.44 2.75
C ASP A 203 9.15 5.03 2.48
N ALA A 204 8.61 4.32 1.50
CA ALA A 204 9.03 2.97 1.15
C ALA A 204 9.55 2.90 -0.30
N LEU A 205 10.72 2.30 -0.46
CA LEU A 205 11.36 2.08 -1.76
C LEU A 205 11.65 0.60 -1.98
N ALA A 206 11.19 0.07 -3.09
CA ALA A 206 11.44 -1.32 -3.52
C ALA A 206 11.05 -2.36 -2.46
N CYS A 207 9.92 -2.14 -1.77
CA CYS A 207 9.42 -3.00 -0.71
C CYS A 207 8.30 -3.93 -1.22
N ALA A 208 8.15 -5.07 -0.55
CA ALA A 208 7.09 -6.03 -0.87
C ALA A 208 6.26 -6.36 0.38
N PHE A 209 4.93 -6.29 0.23
CA PHE A 209 3.93 -6.63 1.24
C PHE A 209 3.08 -7.78 0.69
N THR A 210 3.34 -9.00 1.13
CA THR A 210 2.79 -10.19 0.47
C THR A 210 2.26 -11.23 1.43
N ASP A 211 1.29 -12.02 0.96
CA ASP A 211 0.80 -13.18 1.71
C ASP A 211 0.26 -12.82 3.11
N VAL A 212 -0.44 -11.68 3.24
CA VAL A 212 -0.97 -11.17 4.52
C VAL A 212 -2.47 -11.45 4.65
N ARG A 213 -2.95 -11.60 5.89
CA ARG A 213 -4.37 -11.89 6.15
C ARG A 213 -5.26 -10.64 6.16
N GLY A 214 -4.69 -9.50 6.48
CA GLY A 214 -5.35 -8.21 6.37
C GLY A 214 -5.06 -7.51 5.04
N PRO A 215 -5.27 -6.19 4.96
CA PRO A 215 -4.81 -5.41 3.82
C PRO A 215 -3.29 -5.43 3.70
N GLY A 216 -2.79 -5.37 2.46
CA GLY A 216 -1.35 -5.26 2.24
C GLY A 216 -0.78 -3.99 2.85
N VAL A 217 -1.46 -2.86 2.61
CA VAL A 217 -1.14 -1.53 3.16
C VAL A 217 -2.41 -0.90 3.71
N HIS A 218 -2.36 -0.40 4.93
CA HIS A 218 -3.47 0.30 5.59
C HIS A 218 -3.00 1.66 6.12
N LEU A 219 -3.66 2.73 5.68
CA LEU A 219 -3.47 4.09 6.20
C LEU A 219 -4.76 4.62 6.81
N ALA A 220 -4.68 5.25 7.99
CA ALA A 220 -5.83 5.87 8.62
C ALA A 220 -5.46 7.09 9.49
N GLY A 221 -6.44 7.99 9.70
CA GLY A 221 -6.31 9.07 10.66
C GLY A 221 -5.27 10.12 10.30
N ARG A 222 -5.30 10.67 9.09
CA ARG A 222 -4.34 11.67 8.53
C ARG A 222 -2.91 11.17 8.39
N ALA A 223 -2.73 9.86 8.33
CA ALA A 223 -1.45 9.26 8.02
C ALA A 223 -1.06 9.51 6.55
N THR A 224 0.24 9.56 6.28
CA THR A 224 0.75 9.75 4.92
C THR A 224 1.73 8.64 4.54
N ALA A 225 1.76 8.24 3.27
CA ALA A 225 2.80 7.34 2.79
C ALA A 225 3.15 7.60 1.31
N HIS A 226 4.42 7.38 0.99
CA HIS A 226 4.93 7.35 -0.37
C HIS A 226 5.60 6.01 -0.62
N LEU A 227 5.04 5.23 -1.53
CA LEU A 227 5.56 3.93 -1.90
C LEU A 227 6.02 3.97 -3.36
N THR A 228 7.29 3.72 -3.59
CA THR A 228 7.90 3.70 -4.92
C THR A 228 8.48 2.33 -5.21
N GLU A 229 8.24 1.78 -6.39
CA GLU A 229 8.69 0.45 -6.80
C GLU A 229 8.25 -0.67 -5.84
N CYS A 230 7.08 -0.50 -5.21
CA CYS A 230 6.59 -1.43 -4.21
C CYS A 230 5.56 -2.41 -4.79
N GLY A 231 5.55 -3.63 -4.22
CA GLY A 231 4.56 -4.66 -4.53
C GLY A 231 3.62 -4.92 -3.35
N VAL A 232 2.31 -4.94 -3.63
CA VAL A 232 1.26 -5.39 -2.70
C VAL A 232 0.56 -6.56 -3.37
N GLU A 233 0.76 -7.75 -2.86
CA GLU A 233 0.29 -8.96 -3.54
C GLU A 233 -0.20 -10.05 -2.59
N ARG A 234 -1.16 -10.85 -3.05
CA ARG A 234 -1.68 -12.04 -2.33
C ARG A 234 -2.11 -11.72 -0.90
N THR A 235 -2.96 -10.71 -0.78
CA THR A 235 -3.65 -10.39 0.47
C THR A 235 -4.88 -11.28 0.64
N SER A 236 -5.40 -11.45 1.86
CA SER A 236 -6.70 -12.11 2.06
C SER A 236 -7.86 -11.12 2.20
N GLY A 237 -7.57 -9.85 2.40
CA GLY A 237 -8.50 -8.73 2.35
C GLY A 237 -8.18 -7.82 1.16
N ASP A 238 -8.48 -6.54 1.28
CA ASP A 238 -8.13 -5.53 0.30
C ASP A 238 -6.61 -5.42 0.10
N GLY A 239 -6.18 -4.95 -1.07
CA GLY A 239 -4.77 -4.68 -1.32
C GLY A 239 -4.29 -3.48 -0.50
N VAL A 240 -4.94 -2.35 -0.69
CA VAL A 240 -4.67 -1.08 0.00
C VAL A 240 -5.97 -0.50 0.52
N THR A 241 -5.97 -0.06 1.78
CA THR A 241 -7.11 0.64 2.39
C THR A 241 -6.70 2.01 2.91
N LEU A 242 -7.46 3.04 2.56
CA LEU A 242 -7.29 4.41 3.03
C LEU A 242 -8.55 4.90 3.75
N ASP A 243 -8.39 5.46 4.94
CA ASP A 243 -9.50 5.98 5.74
C ASP A 243 -9.09 7.25 6.53
N GLY A 244 -10.05 8.11 6.86
CA GLY A 244 -9.85 9.22 7.79
C GLY A 244 -8.81 10.26 7.37
N ASP A 245 -8.99 10.91 6.22
CA ASP A 245 -8.09 11.93 5.66
C ASP A 245 -6.66 11.41 5.35
N ALA A 246 -6.48 10.10 5.21
CA ALA A 246 -5.18 9.51 4.87
C ALA A 246 -4.74 9.86 3.45
N VAL A 247 -3.44 9.99 3.21
CA VAL A 247 -2.88 10.33 1.90
C VAL A 247 -1.82 9.31 1.50
N LEU A 248 -2.00 8.71 0.33
CA LEU A 248 -1.07 7.74 -0.22
C LEU A 248 -0.67 8.12 -1.66
N THR A 249 0.61 8.01 -1.94
CA THR A 249 1.14 8.03 -3.31
C THR A 249 1.80 6.68 -3.62
N LEU A 250 1.36 6.04 -4.71
CA LEU A 250 1.99 4.85 -5.28
C LEU A 250 2.63 5.22 -6.63
N THR A 251 3.92 5.02 -6.75
CA THR A 251 4.66 5.31 -7.99
C THR A 251 5.41 4.06 -8.45
N ASP A 252 5.36 3.75 -9.75
CA ASP A 252 6.06 2.61 -10.35
C ASP A 252 5.81 1.28 -9.60
N SER A 253 4.60 1.13 -9.06
CA SER A 253 4.24 0.09 -8.10
C SER A 253 3.23 -0.91 -8.70
N ARG A 254 2.97 -1.97 -7.96
CA ARG A 254 2.00 -3.00 -8.36
C ARG A 254 1.09 -3.41 -7.21
N VAL A 255 -0.21 -3.53 -7.49
CA VAL A 255 -1.19 -4.16 -6.60
C VAL A 255 -1.82 -5.33 -7.35
N ALA A 256 -1.69 -6.55 -6.83
CA ALA A 256 -2.10 -7.74 -7.57
C ALA A 256 -2.52 -8.92 -6.71
N ASP A 257 -3.28 -9.85 -7.31
CA ASP A 257 -3.71 -11.09 -6.64
C ASP A 257 -4.49 -10.82 -5.34
N VAL A 258 -5.45 -9.90 -5.43
CA VAL A 258 -6.29 -9.44 -4.31
C VAL A 258 -7.71 -9.99 -4.47
N PRO A 259 -8.27 -10.76 -3.52
CA PRO A 259 -9.61 -11.33 -3.65
C PRO A 259 -10.74 -10.31 -3.45
N GLU A 260 -10.47 -9.21 -2.80
CA GLU A 260 -11.41 -8.10 -2.53
C GLU A 260 -11.07 -6.89 -3.41
N ASN A 261 -11.21 -5.66 -2.91
CA ASN A 261 -10.80 -4.46 -3.65
C ASN A 261 -9.26 -4.34 -3.68
N ALA A 262 -8.70 -4.09 -4.84
CA ALA A 262 -7.27 -3.82 -4.87
C ALA A 262 -6.93 -2.52 -4.15
N LEU A 263 -7.76 -1.49 -4.32
CA LEU A 263 -7.62 -0.17 -3.69
C LEU A 263 -9.02 0.26 -3.18
N ASP A 264 -9.17 0.46 -1.86
CA ASP A 264 -10.43 0.93 -1.23
C ASP A 264 -10.19 2.22 -0.45
N LEU A 265 -10.89 3.27 -0.83
CA LEU A 265 -10.72 4.64 -0.33
C LEU A 265 -12.00 5.17 0.27
N ARG A 266 -11.92 5.72 1.49
CA ARG A 266 -13.05 6.28 2.23
C ARG A 266 -12.67 7.53 3.03
N SER A 267 -13.70 8.23 3.52
CA SER A 267 -13.57 9.26 4.57
C SER A 267 -12.57 10.37 4.26
N ARG A 268 -12.69 10.98 3.09
CA ARG A 268 -11.85 12.09 2.59
C ARG A 268 -10.38 11.74 2.36
N SER A 269 -10.09 10.47 2.22
CA SER A 269 -8.73 10.04 1.88
C SER A 269 -8.37 10.40 0.44
N VAL A 270 -7.08 10.52 0.18
CA VAL A 270 -6.53 10.88 -1.13
C VAL A 270 -5.51 9.86 -1.59
N LEU A 271 -5.71 9.34 -2.78
CA LEU A 271 -4.78 8.43 -3.44
C LEU A 271 -4.25 9.04 -4.73
N THR A 272 -2.95 9.00 -4.91
CA THR A 272 -2.31 9.29 -6.20
C THR A 272 -1.58 8.05 -6.71
N LEU A 273 -1.93 7.63 -7.91
CA LEU A 273 -1.29 6.52 -8.61
C LEU A 273 -0.50 7.07 -9.80
N VAL A 274 0.75 6.69 -9.93
CA VAL A 274 1.60 7.07 -11.08
C VAL A 274 2.29 5.82 -11.62
N ARG A 275 2.07 5.49 -12.88
CA ARG A 275 2.67 4.30 -13.53
C ARG A 275 2.54 3.03 -12.70
N THR A 276 1.37 2.85 -12.11
CA THR A 276 1.09 1.73 -11.22
C THR A 276 0.14 0.74 -11.91
N ALA A 277 0.44 -0.54 -11.78
CA ALA A 277 -0.38 -1.62 -12.31
C ALA A 277 -1.28 -2.20 -11.22
N VAL A 278 -2.58 -2.34 -11.51
CA VAL A 278 -3.59 -2.96 -10.65
C VAL A 278 -4.18 -4.15 -11.39
N THR A 279 -3.88 -5.36 -10.92
CA THR A 279 -4.21 -6.57 -11.71
C THR A 279 -4.71 -7.72 -10.84
N ARG A 280 -5.56 -8.58 -11.41
CA ARG A 280 -6.10 -9.80 -10.77
C ARG A 280 -6.75 -9.51 -9.41
N PHE A 281 -7.77 -8.69 -9.44
CA PHE A 281 -8.60 -8.31 -8.28
C PHE A 281 -9.97 -8.99 -8.37
N GLY A 282 -10.53 -9.35 -7.21
CA GLY A 282 -11.81 -10.08 -7.13
C GLY A 282 -13.04 -9.17 -7.09
N ARG A 283 -12.91 -7.94 -6.61
CA ARG A 283 -13.99 -6.93 -6.61
C ARG A 283 -13.61 -5.75 -7.48
N ASN A 284 -13.33 -4.59 -6.90
CA ASN A 284 -12.94 -3.41 -7.66
C ASN A 284 -11.41 -3.27 -7.71
N GLY A 285 -10.87 -2.85 -8.85
CA GLY A 285 -9.50 -2.41 -8.96
C GLY A 285 -9.28 -1.11 -8.18
N LEU A 286 -10.25 -0.19 -8.28
CA LEU A 286 -10.27 1.08 -7.55
C LEU A 286 -11.70 1.36 -7.07
N SER A 287 -11.89 1.47 -5.77
CA SER A 287 -13.15 1.76 -5.09
C SER A 287 -13.03 3.06 -4.32
N VAL A 288 -13.85 4.07 -4.62
CA VAL A 288 -13.77 5.43 -4.06
C VAL A 288 -15.14 5.83 -3.51
N TRP A 289 -15.21 6.03 -2.21
CA TRP A 289 -16.45 6.29 -1.46
C TRP A 289 -16.35 7.56 -0.63
N ASP A 290 -17.46 8.14 -0.32
CA ASP A 290 -17.67 9.28 0.56
C ASP A 290 -17.27 10.64 -0.02
N PRO A 291 -18.01 11.70 0.36
CA PRO A 291 -17.72 13.05 -0.09
C PRO A 291 -16.32 13.53 0.32
N GLY A 292 -15.60 14.09 -0.63
CA GLY A 292 -14.24 14.59 -0.42
C GLY A 292 -13.15 13.53 -0.57
N THR A 293 -13.50 12.25 -0.73
CA THR A 293 -12.55 11.19 -1.08
C THR A 293 -12.15 11.32 -2.55
N ARG A 294 -10.86 11.18 -2.84
CA ARG A 294 -10.33 11.42 -4.18
C ARG A 294 -9.26 10.38 -4.58
N ALA A 295 -9.35 9.93 -5.82
CA ALA A 295 -8.32 9.12 -6.46
C ALA A 295 -7.85 9.77 -7.76
N ASP A 296 -6.55 9.96 -7.92
CA ASP A 296 -5.93 10.46 -9.15
C ASP A 296 -4.97 9.39 -9.70
N ALA A 297 -5.25 8.88 -10.89
CA ALA A 297 -4.46 7.87 -11.57
C ALA A 297 -3.85 8.42 -12.86
N HIS A 298 -2.54 8.33 -13.00
CA HIS A 298 -1.78 8.83 -14.14
C HIS A 298 -0.91 7.71 -14.73
N HIS A 299 -1.09 7.42 -16.01
CA HIS A 299 -0.35 6.39 -16.75
C HIS A 299 -0.46 4.99 -16.10
N CYS A 300 -1.62 4.67 -15.56
CA CYS A 300 -1.86 3.42 -14.83
C CYS A 300 -2.55 2.37 -15.72
N ASP A 301 -2.36 1.11 -15.37
CA ASP A 301 -2.98 -0.04 -16.05
C ASP A 301 -3.82 -0.83 -15.04
N ILE A 302 -5.15 -0.90 -15.25
CA ILE A 302 -6.10 -1.62 -14.40
C ILE A 302 -6.71 -2.74 -15.24
N HIS A 303 -6.38 -3.97 -14.94
CA HIS A 303 -6.79 -5.07 -15.81
C HIS A 303 -6.88 -6.44 -15.12
N GLU A 304 -7.45 -7.41 -15.84
CA GLU A 304 -7.58 -8.80 -15.38
C GLU A 304 -8.43 -8.94 -14.10
N SER A 305 -9.66 -8.37 -14.11
CA SER A 305 -10.60 -8.67 -13.00
C SER A 305 -10.94 -10.16 -12.97
N THR A 306 -10.90 -10.75 -11.80
CA THR A 306 -11.29 -12.15 -11.55
C THR A 306 -12.74 -12.30 -11.09
N GLY A 307 -13.42 -11.19 -10.77
CA GLY A 307 -14.81 -11.15 -10.34
C GLY A 307 -15.74 -10.48 -11.35
N ASP A 308 -16.94 -10.12 -10.89
CA ASP A 308 -18.00 -9.53 -11.72
C ASP A 308 -18.33 -8.07 -11.36
N TYR A 309 -17.42 -7.39 -10.65
CA TYR A 309 -17.56 -6.00 -10.27
C TYR A 309 -16.87 -5.07 -11.28
N PRO A 310 -17.28 -3.79 -11.38
CA PRO A 310 -16.57 -2.81 -12.19
C PRO A 310 -15.12 -2.62 -11.74
N ALA A 311 -14.22 -2.36 -12.68
CA ALA A 311 -12.83 -2.10 -12.35
C ALA A 311 -12.65 -0.84 -11.50
N VAL A 312 -13.40 0.23 -11.82
CA VAL A 312 -13.40 1.50 -11.08
C VAL A 312 -14.83 1.79 -10.61
N TRP A 313 -14.99 1.99 -9.32
CA TRP A 313 -16.24 2.35 -8.67
C TRP A 313 -16.12 3.69 -7.96
N VAL A 314 -17.02 4.62 -8.25
CA VAL A 314 -17.04 5.97 -7.64
C VAL A 314 -18.46 6.26 -7.17
N SER A 315 -18.67 6.46 -5.87
CA SER A 315 -20.01 6.71 -5.31
C SER A 315 -20.00 7.62 -4.08
N ASP A 316 -21.18 7.95 -3.58
CA ASP A 316 -21.39 8.74 -2.37
C ASP A 316 -20.69 10.11 -2.40
N GLY A 317 -20.61 10.78 -3.54
CA GLY A 317 -20.00 12.10 -3.67
C GLY A 317 -18.48 12.12 -3.79
N ALA A 318 -17.86 10.98 -4.07
CA ALA A 318 -16.42 10.85 -4.29
C ALA A 318 -15.99 11.30 -5.69
N THR A 319 -14.68 11.44 -5.89
CA THR A 319 -14.11 11.86 -7.19
C THR A 319 -12.98 10.94 -7.61
N ALA A 320 -12.95 10.56 -8.90
CA ALA A 320 -11.83 9.87 -9.52
C ALA A 320 -11.36 10.61 -10.78
N VAL A 321 -10.04 10.61 -11.01
CA VAL A 321 -9.41 11.09 -12.24
C VAL A 321 -8.55 9.98 -12.82
N LEU A 322 -8.74 9.65 -14.10
CA LEU A 322 -7.93 8.74 -14.85
C LEU A 322 -7.32 9.48 -16.04
N GLU A 323 -6.04 9.71 -16.05
CA GLU A 323 -5.33 10.40 -17.12
C GLU A 323 -4.27 9.48 -17.75
N SER A 324 -4.34 9.32 -19.06
CA SER A 324 -3.47 8.44 -19.83
C SER A 324 -3.43 7.00 -19.27
N CYS A 325 -4.56 6.53 -18.78
CA CYS A 325 -4.72 5.21 -18.18
C CYS A 325 -5.28 4.20 -19.17
N ARG A 326 -5.06 2.94 -18.88
CA ARG A 326 -5.72 1.81 -19.54
C ARG A 326 -6.56 1.03 -18.55
N VAL A 327 -7.82 0.74 -18.93
CA VAL A 327 -8.68 -0.20 -18.20
C VAL A 327 -9.12 -1.28 -19.18
N SER A 328 -8.76 -2.55 -18.93
CA SER A 328 -9.04 -3.62 -19.88
C SER A 328 -9.27 -4.99 -19.21
N ASP A 329 -9.85 -5.90 -19.98
CA ASP A 329 -10.11 -7.28 -19.53
C ASP A 329 -10.92 -7.35 -18.23
N VAL A 330 -12.00 -6.59 -18.17
CA VAL A 330 -12.85 -6.42 -16.99
C VAL A 330 -14.33 -6.59 -17.34
N PRO A 331 -15.20 -6.90 -16.34
CA PRO A 331 -16.65 -6.97 -16.57
C PRO A 331 -17.23 -5.63 -17.03
N ASP A 332 -17.00 -4.60 -16.26
CA ASP A 332 -17.31 -3.19 -16.53
C ASP A 332 -16.08 -2.33 -16.16
N ALA A 333 -15.84 -1.22 -16.87
CA ALA A 333 -14.63 -0.48 -16.59
C ALA A 333 -14.85 0.60 -15.53
N LEU A 334 -15.85 1.47 -15.68
CA LEU A 334 -16.08 2.59 -14.76
C LEU A 334 -17.56 2.73 -14.44
N PHE A 335 -17.92 2.70 -13.16
CA PHE A 335 -19.23 3.08 -12.65
C PHE A 335 -19.13 4.33 -11.78
N VAL A 336 -20.00 5.29 -12.04
CA VAL A 336 -20.14 6.55 -11.28
C VAL A 336 -21.58 6.66 -10.83
N LEU A 337 -21.81 6.60 -9.54
CA LEU A 337 -23.14 6.55 -8.96
C LEU A 337 -23.30 7.62 -7.89
N ASP A 338 -24.52 7.99 -7.64
CA ASP A 338 -24.96 8.94 -6.61
C ASP A 338 -24.60 10.40 -6.88
N SER A 339 -25.52 11.26 -6.50
CA SER A 339 -25.38 12.69 -6.68
C SER A 339 -24.12 13.25 -6.00
N GLY A 340 -23.37 14.07 -6.70
CA GLY A 340 -22.10 14.62 -6.24
C GLY A 340 -20.88 13.79 -6.63
N SER A 341 -21.07 12.53 -7.03
CA SER A 341 -19.99 11.68 -7.53
C SER A 341 -19.54 12.11 -8.92
N ARG A 342 -18.24 12.08 -9.15
CA ARG A 342 -17.64 12.52 -10.40
C ARG A 342 -16.47 11.65 -10.84
N ALA A 343 -16.39 11.37 -12.14
CA ALA A 343 -15.20 10.82 -12.76
C ALA A 343 -14.76 11.65 -13.96
N ASP A 344 -13.47 11.96 -14.03
CA ASP A 344 -12.83 12.59 -15.17
C ASP A 344 -11.85 11.59 -15.82
N VAL A 345 -12.07 11.25 -17.08
CA VAL A 345 -11.26 10.31 -17.85
C VAL A 345 -10.67 11.03 -19.04
N VAL A 346 -9.36 11.16 -19.11
CA VAL A 346 -8.69 11.97 -20.14
C VAL A 346 -7.62 11.12 -20.84
N ASP A 347 -7.55 11.19 -22.16
CA ASP A 347 -6.55 10.52 -23.01
C ASP A 347 -6.34 9.03 -22.63
N SER A 348 -7.41 8.35 -22.26
CA SER A 348 -7.36 6.99 -21.71
C SER A 348 -8.00 5.96 -22.65
N GLU A 349 -7.62 4.70 -22.48
CA GLU A 349 -8.17 3.58 -23.23
C GLU A 349 -9.02 2.68 -22.33
N LEU A 350 -10.28 2.44 -22.72
CA LEU A 350 -11.19 1.48 -22.10
C LEU A 350 -11.44 0.36 -23.11
N ALA A 351 -10.94 -0.84 -22.90
CA ALA A 351 -10.95 -1.88 -23.92
C ALA A 351 -11.25 -3.26 -23.35
N ASP A 352 -11.80 -4.13 -24.19
CA ASP A 352 -12.08 -5.54 -23.84
C ASP A 352 -12.99 -5.65 -22.59
N VAL A 353 -14.07 -4.84 -22.58
CA VAL A 353 -15.03 -4.73 -21.47
C VAL A 353 -16.30 -5.50 -21.85
N ARG A 354 -16.70 -6.48 -21.03
CA ARG A 354 -17.89 -7.32 -21.31
C ARG A 354 -19.19 -6.52 -21.28
N GLY A 355 -19.35 -5.61 -20.33
CA GLY A 355 -20.48 -4.75 -20.11
C GLY A 355 -20.23 -3.32 -20.59
N SER A 356 -20.34 -2.35 -19.69
CA SER A 356 -20.21 -0.92 -20.00
C SER A 356 -18.78 -0.42 -19.76
N ALA A 357 -18.24 0.31 -20.73
CA ALA A 357 -16.98 1.02 -20.49
C ALA A 357 -17.19 2.16 -19.48
N VAL A 358 -18.29 2.90 -19.60
CA VAL A 358 -18.69 3.91 -18.60
C VAL A 358 -20.19 3.79 -18.31
N SER A 359 -20.56 3.76 -17.04
CA SER A 359 -21.95 3.81 -16.57
C SER A 359 -22.12 4.92 -15.55
N VAL A 360 -23.07 5.82 -15.78
CA VAL A 360 -23.35 7.01 -14.93
C VAL A 360 -24.83 6.97 -14.52
N SER A 361 -25.10 6.97 -13.22
CA SER A 361 -26.48 6.88 -12.71
C SER A 361 -26.67 7.69 -11.41
N ASP A 362 -27.95 7.78 -11.02
CA ASP A 362 -28.38 8.35 -9.73
C ASP A 362 -27.89 9.77 -9.45
N GLY A 363 -27.83 10.60 -10.52
CA GLY A 363 -27.42 12.00 -10.42
C GLY A 363 -25.92 12.25 -10.44
N ALA A 364 -25.11 11.22 -10.74
CA ALA A 364 -23.66 11.35 -10.90
C ALA A 364 -23.25 12.00 -12.24
N THR A 365 -21.99 12.38 -12.37
CA THR A 365 -21.44 12.99 -13.58
C THR A 365 -20.13 12.33 -14.02
N ALA A 366 -19.92 12.25 -15.35
CA ALA A 366 -18.64 11.81 -15.89
C ALA A 366 -18.18 12.74 -17.03
N ARG A 367 -16.88 13.00 -17.09
CA ARG A 367 -16.24 13.65 -18.24
C ARG A 367 -15.28 12.67 -18.91
N LEU A 368 -15.46 12.48 -20.21
CA LEU A 368 -14.51 11.75 -21.05
C LEU A 368 -13.96 12.73 -22.09
N ASP A 369 -12.64 12.81 -22.18
CA ASP A 369 -11.98 13.70 -23.12
C ASP A 369 -10.87 12.93 -23.87
N ALA A 370 -10.95 12.93 -25.21
CA ALA A 370 -10.01 12.25 -26.08
C ALA A 370 -9.79 10.73 -25.78
N CYS A 371 -10.83 10.05 -25.26
CA CYS A 371 -10.74 8.64 -24.86
C CYS A 371 -10.98 7.68 -26.03
N ARG A 372 -10.34 6.51 -25.96
CA ARG A 372 -10.55 5.40 -26.89
C ARG A 372 -11.29 4.27 -26.20
N VAL A 373 -12.45 3.92 -26.73
CA VAL A 373 -13.30 2.86 -26.17
C VAL A 373 -13.44 1.75 -27.23
N ARG A 374 -12.95 0.53 -26.93
CA ARG A 374 -12.89 -0.52 -27.95
C ARG A 374 -13.33 -1.88 -27.43
N ARG A 375 -14.11 -2.61 -28.29
CA ARG A 375 -14.56 -3.98 -28.01
C ARG A 375 -15.29 -4.06 -26.66
N VAL A 376 -16.38 -3.30 -26.55
CA VAL A 376 -17.17 -3.19 -25.32
C VAL A 376 -18.64 -3.52 -25.58
N GLY A 377 -19.38 -3.92 -24.54
CA GLY A 377 -20.82 -4.06 -24.62
C GLY A 377 -21.48 -2.70 -24.86
N THR A 378 -21.32 -1.77 -23.97
CA THR A 378 -21.80 -0.37 -24.12
C THR A 378 -20.62 0.57 -23.95
N GLY A 379 -20.49 1.55 -24.85
CA GLY A 379 -19.42 2.54 -24.74
C GLY A 379 -19.65 3.47 -23.55
N ALA A 380 -20.74 4.22 -23.54
CA ALA A 380 -21.15 5.05 -22.40
C ALA A 380 -22.66 4.89 -22.15
N TRP A 381 -23.03 4.71 -20.91
CA TRP A 381 -24.44 4.57 -20.51
C TRP A 381 -24.78 5.60 -19.43
N PHE A 382 -25.65 6.54 -19.78
CA PHE A 382 -26.21 7.54 -18.87
C PHE A 382 -27.66 7.20 -18.56
N ARG A 383 -28.01 7.15 -17.29
CA ARG A 383 -29.38 6.84 -16.84
C ARG A 383 -29.71 7.57 -15.55
N ASP A 384 -30.99 7.79 -15.33
CA ASP A 384 -31.62 8.39 -14.16
C ASP A 384 -31.52 9.93 -14.14
N PRO A 385 -32.53 10.62 -13.57
CA PRO A 385 -32.58 12.09 -13.54
C PRO A 385 -31.34 12.70 -12.84
N GLY A 386 -30.84 13.79 -13.41
CA GLY A 386 -29.64 14.47 -12.88
C GLY A 386 -28.32 13.87 -13.29
N SER A 387 -28.35 12.65 -13.85
CA SER A 387 -27.15 12.02 -14.39
C SER A 387 -26.77 12.61 -15.75
N GLY A 388 -25.48 12.83 -15.97
CA GLY A 388 -24.98 13.38 -17.21
C GLY A 388 -23.48 13.53 -17.24
N GLY A 389 -23.01 14.48 -18.01
CA GLY A 389 -21.59 14.75 -18.17
C GLY A 389 -21.24 15.15 -19.59
N VAL A 390 -19.96 15.16 -19.89
CA VAL A 390 -19.43 15.60 -21.18
C VAL A 390 -18.55 14.52 -21.80
N LEU A 391 -18.86 14.14 -23.03
CA LEU A 391 -17.99 13.33 -23.88
C LEU A 391 -17.46 14.23 -25.00
N SER A 392 -16.14 14.35 -25.09
CA SER A 392 -15.49 15.23 -26.08
C SER A 392 -14.37 14.49 -26.80
N GLY A 393 -14.41 14.49 -28.13
CA GLY A 393 -13.35 13.93 -28.97
C GLY A 393 -13.09 12.44 -28.76
N CYS A 394 -14.07 11.67 -28.28
CA CYS A 394 -13.92 10.26 -27.98
C CYS A 394 -14.17 9.38 -29.21
N ASP A 395 -13.42 8.27 -29.29
CA ASP A 395 -13.54 7.26 -30.35
C ASP A 395 -14.07 5.94 -29.78
N PHE A 396 -15.28 5.57 -30.16
CA PHE A 396 -15.93 4.32 -29.80
C PHE A 396 -15.84 3.35 -30.99
N HIS A 397 -15.10 2.27 -30.84
CA HIS A 397 -14.92 1.28 -31.91
C HIS A 397 -15.34 -0.12 -31.49
N GLN A 398 -16.17 -0.78 -32.30
CA GLN A 398 -16.65 -2.14 -32.03
C GLN A 398 -17.36 -2.25 -30.67
N ALA A 399 -18.17 -1.27 -30.31
CA ALA A 399 -19.13 -1.39 -29.23
C ALA A 399 -20.38 -2.12 -29.71
N ARG A 400 -21.09 -2.84 -28.84
CA ARG A 400 -22.43 -3.32 -29.18
C ARG A 400 -23.37 -2.12 -29.36
N THR A 401 -23.34 -1.16 -28.41
CA THR A 401 -23.97 0.16 -28.54
C THR A 401 -22.95 1.24 -28.12
N GLY A 402 -22.80 2.27 -28.90
CA GLY A 402 -21.84 3.35 -28.62
C GLY A 402 -22.22 4.15 -27.38
N VAL A 403 -23.32 4.91 -27.44
CA VAL A 403 -23.81 5.73 -26.32
C VAL A 403 -25.31 5.40 -26.06
N ILE A 404 -25.64 5.13 -24.80
CA ILE A 404 -27.02 4.94 -24.34
C ILE A 404 -27.39 6.10 -23.40
N VAL A 405 -28.56 6.73 -23.65
CA VAL A 405 -29.14 7.75 -22.77
C VAL A 405 -30.57 7.34 -22.41
N ALA A 406 -30.87 7.23 -21.13
CA ALA A 406 -32.17 6.76 -20.68
C ALA A 406 -32.62 7.45 -19.39
N LYS A 407 -33.93 7.34 -19.07
CA LYS A 407 -34.51 7.79 -17.78
C LYS A 407 -34.14 9.25 -17.43
N GLU A 408 -34.38 10.16 -18.33
CA GLU A 408 -34.14 11.60 -18.14
C GLU A 408 -32.67 12.04 -17.92
N ALA A 409 -31.69 11.15 -18.10
CA ALA A 409 -30.31 11.57 -18.14
C ALA A 409 -30.04 12.56 -19.29
N ASP A 410 -29.04 13.44 -19.09
CA ASP A 410 -28.83 14.61 -19.99
C ASP A 410 -27.33 14.87 -20.25
N PRO A 411 -26.62 13.98 -20.98
CA PRO A 411 -25.21 14.17 -21.33
C PRO A 411 -25.05 15.13 -22.54
N GLU A 412 -23.88 15.79 -22.58
CA GLU A 412 -23.39 16.52 -23.74
C GLU A 412 -22.31 15.71 -24.47
N VAL A 413 -22.50 15.42 -25.76
CA VAL A 413 -21.61 14.63 -26.58
C VAL A 413 -21.13 15.41 -27.78
N THR A 414 -19.84 15.69 -27.87
CA THR A 414 -19.29 16.60 -28.87
C THR A 414 -18.07 16.00 -29.56
N ASP A 415 -17.98 16.12 -30.88
CA ASP A 415 -16.84 15.70 -31.70
C ASP A 415 -16.48 14.18 -31.49
N CYS A 416 -17.46 13.33 -31.19
CA CYS A 416 -17.27 11.91 -30.95
C CYS A 416 -17.53 11.07 -32.19
N THR A 417 -16.77 10.01 -32.36
CA THR A 417 -16.93 9.03 -33.44
C THR A 417 -17.36 7.67 -32.88
N VAL A 418 -18.35 7.04 -33.50
CA VAL A 418 -18.76 5.66 -33.21
C VAL A 418 -18.62 4.84 -34.48
N THR A 419 -17.70 3.88 -34.48
CA THR A 419 -17.39 3.03 -35.65
C THR A 419 -17.75 1.58 -35.39
N ASP A 420 -18.38 0.96 -36.38
CA ASP A 420 -18.77 -0.47 -36.38
C ASP A 420 -19.62 -0.89 -35.15
N PRO A 421 -20.60 -0.10 -34.69
CA PRO A 421 -21.48 -0.57 -33.63
C PRO A 421 -22.39 -1.71 -34.16
N VAL A 422 -22.69 -2.65 -33.26
CA VAL A 422 -23.50 -3.84 -33.63
C VAL A 422 -24.99 -3.50 -33.65
N GLU A 423 -25.51 -2.80 -32.61
CA GLU A 423 -26.93 -2.51 -32.47
C GLU A 423 -27.24 -1.04 -32.80
N ALA A 424 -26.56 -0.10 -32.16
CA ALA A 424 -26.75 1.32 -32.44
C ALA A 424 -25.47 2.14 -32.14
N GLY A 425 -25.26 3.21 -32.90
CA GLY A 425 -24.26 4.20 -32.55
C GLY A 425 -24.69 4.97 -31.30
N VAL A 426 -25.89 5.53 -31.34
CA VAL A 426 -26.53 6.22 -30.23
C VAL A 426 -27.94 5.68 -30.02
N TYR A 427 -28.31 5.39 -28.80
CA TYR A 427 -29.63 4.92 -28.42
C TYR A 427 -30.21 5.77 -27.28
N VAL A 428 -31.34 6.43 -27.51
CA VAL A 428 -32.01 7.28 -26.52
C VAL A 428 -33.42 6.77 -26.24
N SER A 429 -33.73 6.49 -24.98
CA SER A 429 -34.99 5.86 -24.56
C SER A 429 -35.48 6.37 -23.21
N ALA A 430 -36.71 5.99 -22.85
CA ALA A 430 -37.32 6.26 -21.54
C ALA A 430 -37.20 7.72 -21.07
N GLY A 431 -37.49 8.69 -21.97
CA GLY A 431 -37.40 10.10 -21.64
C GLY A 431 -35.99 10.69 -21.57
N GLY A 432 -34.97 9.90 -21.99
CA GLY A 432 -33.59 10.38 -22.07
C GLY A 432 -33.51 11.70 -22.90
N ARG A 433 -32.54 12.52 -22.51
CA ARG A 433 -32.25 13.81 -23.14
C ARG A 433 -30.83 13.79 -23.69
N GLY A 434 -30.25 14.89 -23.99
CA GLY A 434 -28.84 15.02 -24.35
C GLY A 434 -28.65 15.74 -25.67
N SER A 435 -27.49 16.36 -25.79
CA SER A 435 -27.05 17.04 -27.01
C SER A 435 -25.92 16.29 -27.68
N PHE A 436 -26.01 16.12 -29.00
CA PHE A 436 -25.00 15.45 -29.82
C PHE A 436 -24.56 16.43 -30.93
N THR A 437 -23.37 16.96 -30.82
CA THR A 437 -22.84 17.97 -31.73
C THR A 437 -21.63 17.42 -32.48
N ARG A 438 -21.64 17.53 -33.81
CA ARG A 438 -20.55 17.03 -34.70
C ARG A 438 -20.16 15.60 -34.43
N CYS A 439 -21.12 14.72 -34.07
CA CYS A 439 -20.87 13.31 -33.83
C CYS A 439 -21.03 12.53 -35.15
N HIS A 440 -20.14 11.56 -35.34
CA HIS A 440 -20.13 10.72 -36.53
C HIS A 440 -20.34 9.24 -36.16
N VAL A 441 -21.33 8.62 -36.83
CA VAL A 441 -21.57 7.17 -36.69
C VAL A 441 -21.38 6.49 -38.04
N ALA A 442 -20.47 5.50 -38.12
CA ALA A 442 -20.19 4.77 -39.36
C ALA A 442 -20.18 3.25 -39.13
N GLY A 443 -20.47 2.51 -40.17
CA GLY A 443 -20.37 1.04 -40.16
C GLY A 443 -21.42 0.33 -39.27
N SER A 444 -22.46 1.00 -38.80
CA SER A 444 -23.50 0.40 -37.96
C SER A 444 -24.22 -0.74 -38.68
N ARG A 445 -24.34 -1.89 -37.99
CA ARG A 445 -25.17 -3.00 -38.51
C ARG A 445 -26.65 -2.82 -38.19
N GLY A 446 -26.99 -2.02 -37.19
CA GLY A 446 -28.34 -1.63 -36.83
C GLY A 446 -28.60 -0.14 -37.12
N TYR A 447 -28.79 0.64 -36.09
CA TYR A 447 -29.10 2.05 -36.19
C TYR A 447 -27.87 2.95 -36.06
N GLY A 448 -27.77 4.05 -36.82
CA GLY A 448 -26.82 5.11 -36.50
C GLY A 448 -27.24 5.83 -35.22
N PHE A 449 -28.38 6.55 -35.30
CA PHE A 449 -29.07 7.15 -34.16
C PHE A 449 -30.45 6.55 -34.03
N HIS A 450 -30.81 6.06 -32.85
CA HIS A 450 -32.12 5.53 -32.53
C HIS A 450 -32.71 6.27 -31.34
N VAL A 451 -33.66 7.16 -31.60
CA VAL A 451 -34.34 7.97 -30.59
C VAL A 451 -35.80 7.51 -30.50
N ILE A 452 -36.22 7.04 -29.32
CA ILE A 452 -37.58 6.56 -29.08
C ILE A 452 -38.49 7.76 -28.80
N ASP A 453 -39.78 7.67 -29.19
CA ASP A 453 -40.79 8.68 -28.97
C ASP A 453 -40.83 9.14 -27.49
N GLY A 454 -40.98 10.43 -27.30
CA GLY A 454 -41.02 11.09 -25.98
C GLY A 454 -39.64 11.50 -25.43
N CYS A 455 -38.54 11.19 -26.12
CA CYS A 455 -37.22 11.67 -25.80
C CYS A 455 -36.96 13.06 -26.38
N ARG A 456 -36.06 13.83 -25.74
CA ARG A 456 -35.65 15.15 -26.18
C ARG A 456 -34.16 15.19 -26.43
N THR A 457 -33.76 15.08 -27.68
CA THR A 457 -32.36 15.13 -28.11
C THR A 457 -32.13 16.25 -29.10
N GLU A 458 -31.01 16.95 -28.95
CA GLU A 458 -30.53 17.93 -29.93
C GLU A 458 -29.40 17.27 -30.76
N LEU A 459 -29.58 17.29 -32.09
CA LEU A 459 -28.61 16.78 -33.05
C LEU A 459 -28.16 17.95 -33.95
N THR A 460 -26.86 18.28 -33.92
CA THR A 460 -26.29 19.38 -34.71
C THR A 460 -24.96 19.02 -35.35
#